data_2c1e642db9626572a908629f1ff7dec7
#
_entry.id   2c1e642db9626572a908629f1ff7dec7
#
_cell.length_a   1.000
_cell.length_b   1.000
_cell.length_c   1.000
_cell.angle_alpha   90.00
_cell.angle_beta   90.00
_cell.angle_gamma   90.00
#
_symmetry.space_group_name_H-M   'P 1'
#
loop_
_entity.id
_entity.type
_entity.pdbx_description
1 polymer ?
#
loop_
_entity_poly.entity_id
_entity_poly.type
_entity_poly.pdbx_seq_one_letter_code
_entity_poly.pdbx_strand_id
1 'polypeptide(L)'
;MTVLKAIILGVVQGITEFLPISSSGHLSLAQHFLHTSGEGSLFFSVMLHMGTLLAVFLVYYKTIWKLVLAVFSMLKDIFTGKFKWKQMDATQHMLVMFVLSCVPLLLLLLPIGGGRSLMDAVGSLAEDNDVMVEGFCFLLTAF
;
A
#
# COMPACT_ATOMS: atom_id res chain seq x y z
N MET A 1 22.28 -10.77 -7.23
CA MET A 1 21.10 -10.70 -8.12
C MET A 1 21.56 -10.25 -9.52
N THR A 2 21.07 -10.84 -10.61
CA THR A 2 21.43 -10.42 -11.98
C THR A 2 20.51 -9.29 -12.45
N VAL A 3 21.00 -8.44 -13.38
CA VAL A 3 20.21 -7.35 -13.97
C VAL A 3 18.92 -7.86 -14.61
N LEU A 4 18.96 -9.02 -15.28
CA LEU A 4 17.78 -9.62 -15.91
C LEU A 4 16.70 -9.97 -14.86
N LYS A 5 17.08 -10.56 -13.74
CA LYS A 5 16.14 -10.87 -12.64
C LYS A 5 15.53 -9.59 -12.05
N ALA A 6 16.34 -8.54 -11.90
CA ALA A 6 15.86 -7.25 -11.42
C ALA A 6 14.83 -6.63 -12.39
N ILE A 7 15.05 -6.71 -13.70
CA ILE A 7 14.10 -6.24 -14.72
C ILE A 7 12.79 -7.02 -14.63
N ILE A 8 12.86 -8.35 -14.57
CA ILE A 8 11.66 -9.21 -14.48
C ILE A 8 10.84 -8.85 -13.23
N LEU A 9 11.49 -8.73 -12.06
CA LEU A 9 10.82 -8.35 -10.82
C LEU A 9 10.23 -6.92 -10.91
N GLY A 10 10.92 -6.00 -11.56
CA GLY A 10 10.41 -4.65 -11.81
C GLY A 10 9.15 -4.63 -12.70
N VAL A 11 9.11 -5.49 -13.72
CA VAL A 11 7.92 -5.64 -14.58
C VAL A 11 6.77 -6.27 -13.79
N VAL A 12 7.03 -7.33 -13.03
CA VAL A 12 6.03 -7.96 -12.14
C VAL A 12 5.46 -6.92 -11.18
N GLN A 13 6.33 -6.19 -10.47
CA GLN A 13 5.90 -5.13 -9.55
C GLN A 13 5.06 -4.07 -10.25
N GLY A 14 5.51 -3.55 -11.39
CA GLY A 14 4.79 -2.52 -12.14
C GLY A 14 3.40 -2.97 -12.59
N ILE A 15 3.25 -4.21 -13.05
CA ILE A 15 1.94 -4.75 -13.47
C ILE A 15 1.04 -4.97 -12.25
N THR A 16 1.55 -5.63 -11.22
CA THR A 16 0.75 -6.06 -10.07
C THR A 16 0.41 -4.94 -9.10
N GLU A 17 1.16 -3.84 -9.09
CA GLU A 17 0.86 -2.66 -8.28
C GLU A 17 -0.34 -1.89 -8.83
N PHE A 18 -0.47 -1.79 -10.14
CA PHE A 18 -1.60 -1.09 -10.78
C PHE A 18 -2.84 -1.96 -10.97
N LEU A 19 -2.71 -3.26 -10.85
CA LEU A 19 -3.83 -4.19 -10.77
C LEU A 19 -4.13 -4.50 -9.29
N PRO A 20 -5.39 -4.56 -8.86
CA PRO A 20 -5.73 -4.85 -7.46
C PRO A 20 -5.60 -6.34 -7.13
N ILE A 21 -4.39 -6.91 -7.26
CA ILE A 21 -4.11 -8.36 -7.16
C ILE A 21 -3.03 -8.72 -6.13
N SER A 22 -2.66 -7.81 -5.21
CA SER A 22 -1.57 -7.98 -4.25
C SER A 22 -0.18 -8.06 -4.90
N SER A 23 0.46 -6.91 -5.06
CA SER A 23 1.82 -6.80 -5.63
C SER A 23 2.87 -7.49 -4.76
N SER A 24 2.77 -7.38 -3.43
CA SER A 24 3.71 -8.01 -2.50
C SER A 24 3.73 -9.54 -2.63
N GLY A 25 2.55 -10.16 -2.69
CA GLY A 25 2.45 -11.61 -2.85
C GLY A 25 3.01 -12.10 -4.20
N HIS A 26 2.67 -11.42 -5.30
CA HIS A 26 3.22 -11.75 -6.62
C HIS A 26 4.74 -11.54 -6.68
N LEU A 27 5.24 -10.49 -6.03
CA LEU A 27 6.67 -10.20 -5.97
C LEU A 27 7.41 -11.27 -5.16
N SER A 28 6.88 -11.69 -4.00
CA SER A 28 7.43 -12.77 -3.18
C SER A 28 7.48 -14.08 -3.97
N LEU A 29 6.38 -14.45 -4.62
CA LEU A 29 6.31 -15.62 -5.47
C LEU A 29 7.34 -15.58 -6.61
N ALA A 30 7.45 -14.45 -7.31
CA ALA A 30 8.42 -14.27 -8.38
C ALA A 30 9.87 -14.34 -7.87
N GLN A 31 10.16 -13.78 -6.69
CA GLN A 31 11.46 -13.89 -6.03
C GLN A 31 11.80 -15.33 -5.68
N HIS A 32 10.82 -16.10 -5.22
CA HIS A 32 11.00 -17.54 -4.92
C HIS A 32 11.37 -18.31 -6.19
N PHE A 33 10.62 -18.18 -7.29
CA PHE A 33 10.90 -18.85 -8.55
C PHE A 33 12.22 -18.43 -9.18
N LEU A 34 12.62 -17.20 -9.02
CA LEU A 34 13.90 -16.68 -9.52
C LEU A 34 15.07 -16.98 -8.59
N HIS A 35 14.85 -17.66 -7.47
CA HIS A 35 15.86 -17.93 -6.43
C HIS A 35 16.61 -16.65 -6.04
N THR A 36 15.85 -15.60 -5.73
CA THR A 36 16.37 -14.30 -5.28
C THR A 36 15.93 -13.97 -3.86
N SER A 37 15.25 -14.90 -3.19
CA SER A 37 14.88 -14.78 -1.78
C SER A 37 16.14 -14.87 -0.92
N GLY A 38 16.31 -13.93 0.02
CA GLY A 38 17.48 -13.89 0.90
C GLY A 38 17.79 -12.50 1.42
N GLU A 39 18.95 -12.34 2.02
CA GLU A 39 19.42 -11.05 2.51
C GLU A 39 19.44 -9.99 1.40
N GLY A 40 18.74 -8.87 1.62
CA GLY A 40 18.59 -7.78 0.64
C GLY A 40 17.36 -7.88 -0.25
N SER A 41 16.58 -8.98 -0.23
CA SER A 41 15.35 -9.08 -1.02
C SER A 41 14.31 -8.05 -0.57
N LEU A 42 14.21 -7.82 0.74
CA LEU A 42 13.34 -6.81 1.33
C LEU A 42 13.73 -5.39 0.88
N PHE A 43 15.02 -5.05 0.94
CA PHE A 43 15.51 -3.76 0.45
C PHE A 43 15.18 -3.56 -1.03
N PHE A 44 15.38 -4.58 -1.85
CA PHE A 44 15.07 -4.53 -3.27
C PHE A 44 13.56 -4.37 -3.52
N SER A 45 12.71 -5.07 -2.77
CA SER A 45 11.25 -4.91 -2.83
C SER A 45 10.82 -3.48 -2.49
N VAL A 46 11.40 -2.89 -1.45
CA VAL A 46 11.16 -1.48 -1.10
C VAL A 46 11.58 -0.54 -2.24
N MET A 47 12.72 -0.78 -2.88
CA MET A 47 13.15 0.02 -4.04
C MET A 47 12.17 -0.08 -5.22
N LEU A 48 11.61 -1.26 -5.48
CA LEU A 48 10.60 -1.45 -6.52
C LEU A 48 9.30 -0.69 -6.20
N HIS A 49 8.84 -0.74 -4.95
CA HIS A 49 7.67 0.04 -4.51
C HIS A 49 7.93 1.55 -4.59
N MET A 50 9.14 2.01 -4.28
CA MET A 50 9.52 3.42 -4.47
C MET A 50 9.45 3.83 -5.94
N GLY A 51 9.84 2.94 -6.85
CA GLY A 51 9.73 3.16 -8.29
C GLY A 51 8.28 3.33 -8.75
N THR A 52 7.38 2.46 -8.30
CA THR A 52 5.94 2.55 -8.61
C THR A 52 5.29 3.77 -7.97
N LEU A 53 5.67 4.11 -6.73
CA LEU A 53 5.22 5.32 -6.05
C LEU A 53 5.62 6.58 -6.84
N LEU A 54 6.86 6.65 -7.31
CA LEU A 54 7.33 7.75 -8.16
C LEU A 54 6.51 7.85 -9.45
N ALA A 55 6.21 6.73 -10.09
CA ALA A 55 5.37 6.70 -11.29
C ALA A 55 3.97 7.26 -11.01
N VAL A 56 3.34 6.88 -9.88
CA VAL A 56 2.05 7.42 -9.46
C VAL A 56 2.13 8.94 -9.24
N PHE A 57 3.17 9.43 -8.57
CA PHE A 57 3.36 10.87 -8.38
C PHE A 57 3.51 11.62 -9.70
N LEU A 58 4.26 11.06 -10.65
CA LEU A 58 4.45 11.69 -11.97
C LEU A 58 3.15 11.73 -12.79
N VAL A 59 2.36 10.67 -12.76
CA VAL A 59 1.12 10.58 -13.54
C VAL A 59 0.00 11.42 -12.90
N TYR A 60 -0.15 11.34 -11.59
CA TYR A 60 -1.28 11.95 -10.86
C TYR A 60 -0.92 13.23 -10.12
N TYR A 61 0.21 13.90 -10.44
CA TYR A 61 0.69 15.06 -9.72
C TYR A 61 -0.37 16.18 -9.57
N LYS A 62 -1.20 16.42 -10.59
CA LYS A 62 -2.27 17.44 -10.56
C LYS A 62 -3.36 17.07 -9.55
N THR A 63 -3.72 15.80 -9.48
CA THR A 63 -4.74 15.32 -8.54
C THR A 63 -4.19 15.33 -7.11
N ILE A 64 -2.96 14.89 -6.93
CA ILE A 64 -2.27 14.91 -5.64
C ILE A 64 -2.16 16.35 -5.13
N TRP A 65 -1.80 17.31 -5.99
CA TRP A 65 -1.71 18.72 -5.61
C TRP A 65 -3.07 19.30 -5.19
N LYS A 66 -4.15 18.96 -5.91
CA LYS A 66 -5.51 19.36 -5.52
C LYS A 66 -5.90 18.78 -4.16
N LEU A 67 -5.56 17.52 -3.89
CA LEU A 67 -5.82 16.89 -2.60
C LEU A 67 -5.04 17.56 -1.47
N VAL A 68 -3.77 17.88 -1.68
CA VAL A 68 -2.95 18.63 -0.71
C VAL A 68 -3.57 19.99 -0.38
N LEU A 69 -3.99 20.74 -1.39
CA LEU A 69 -4.67 22.02 -1.18
C LEU A 69 -6.01 21.84 -0.45
N ALA A 70 -6.77 20.79 -0.76
CA ALA A 70 -8.01 20.47 -0.07
C ALA A 70 -7.79 20.16 1.42
N VAL A 71 -6.71 19.46 1.78
CA VAL A 71 -6.32 19.23 3.18
C VAL A 71 -6.10 20.56 3.90
N PHE A 72 -5.30 21.46 3.32
CA PHE A 72 -5.04 22.77 3.94
C PHE A 72 -6.30 23.61 4.08
N SER A 73 -7.19 23.61 3.07
CA SER A 73 -8.46 24.34 3.13
C SER A 73 -9.37 23.76 4.21
N MET A 74 -9.51 22.44 4.30
CA MET A 74 -10.30 21.78 5.35
C MET A 74 -9.76 22.06 6.74
N LEU A 75 -8.45 21.96 6.94
CA LEU A 75 -7.84 22.31 8.23
C LEU A 75 -8.15 23.76 8.62
N LYS A 76 -8.01 24.70 7.68
CA LYS A 76 -8.36 26.11 7.91
C LYS A 76 -9.83 26.27 8.30
N ASP A 77 -10.75 25.59 7.62
CA ASP A 77 -12.19 25.69 7.88
C ASP A 77 -12.55 25.08 9.24
N ILE A 78 -11.90 23.99 9.64
CA ILE A 78 -12.05 23.38 10.97
C ILE A 78 -11.55 24.36 12.05
N PHE A 79 -10.34 24.92 11.89
CA PHE A 79 -9.77 25.85 12.87
C PHE A 79 -10.55 27.19 12.98
N THR A 80 -11.19 27.62 11.88
CA THR A 80 -12.01 28.84 11.88
C THR A 80 -13.48 28.59 12.23
N GLY A 81 -13.89 27.36 12.53
CA GLY A 81 -15.26 27.00 12.89
C GLY A 81 -16.27 27.17 11.74
N LYS A 82 -15.79 27.32 10.50
CA LYS A 82 -16.62 27.50 9.30
C LYS A 82 -16.93 26.21 8.57
N PHE A 83 -16.48 25.07 9.10
CA PHE A 83 -16.68 23.78 8.48
C PHE A 83 -18.15 23.39 8.41
N LYS A 84 -18.67 23.18 7.20
CA LYS A 84 -20.06 22.78 6.95
C LYS A 84 -20.09 21.55 6.02
N TRP A 85 -20.54 20.42 6.51
CA TRP A 85 -20.68 19.17 5.76
C TRP A 85 -21.47 19.30 4.44
N LYS A 86 -22.48 20.17 4.41
CA LYS A 86 -23.33 20.38 3.23
C LYS A 86 -22.71 21.25 2.12
N GLN A 87 -21.59 21.90 2.39
CA GLN A 87 -20.93 22.84 1.46
C GLN A 87 -19.54 22.34 1.03
N MET A 88 -19.28 21.04 1.22
CA MET A 88 -18.01 20.43 0.82
C MET A 88 -17.91 20.33 -0.70
N ASP A 89 -16.77 20.73 -1.24
CA ASP A 89 -16.40 20.49 -2.63
C ASP A 89 -16.14 19.00 -2.89
N ALA A 90 -16.28 18.57 -4.15
CA ALA A 90 -16.08 17.19 -4.56
C ALA A 90 -14.70 16.64 -4.14
N THR A 91 -13.66 17.48 -4.16
CA THR A 91 -12.30 17.10 -3.73
C THR A 91 -12.22 16.89 -2.22
N GLN A 92 -12.90 17.73 -1.43
CA GLN A 92 -12.98 17.59 0.02
C GLN A 92 -13.77 16.34 0.40
N HIS A 93 -14.85 16.05 -0.32
CA HIS A 93 -15.63 14.82 -0.11
C HIS A 93 -14.80 13.56 -0.41
N MET A 94 -14.04 13.56 -1.51
CA MET A 94 -13.12 12.47 -1.85
C MET A 94 -12.05 12.27 -0.77
N LEU A 95 -11.51 13.36 -0.22
CA LEU A 95 -10.53 13.33 0.87
C LEU A 95 -11.12 12.70 2.14
N VAL A 96 -12.34 13.07 2.53
CA VAL A 96 -13.01 12.51 3.70
C VAL A 96 -13.26 11.01 3.52
N MET A 97 -13.74 10.59 2.34
CA MET A 97 -13.94 9.18 2.03
C MET A 97 -12.63 8.38 2.06
N PHE A 98 -11.54 8.98 1.57
CA PHE A 98 -10.21 8.39 1.65
C PHE A 98 -9.76 8.21 3.10
N VAL A 99 -9.87 9.24 3.94
CA VAL A 99 -9.53 9.16 5.37
C VAL A 99 -10.41 8.13 6.08
N LEU A 100 -11.70 8.10 5.78
CA LEU A 100 -12.63 7.14 6.37
C LEU A 100 -12.27 5.70 5.99
N SER A 101 -11.83 5.46 4.75
CA SER A 101 -11.37 4.14 4.30
C SER A 101 -10.07 3.69 4.98
N CYS A 102 -9.27 4.61 5.51
CA CYS A 102 -8.06 4.29 6.29
C CYS A 102 -8.37 3.93 7.77
N VAL A 103 -9.57 4.27 8.28
CA VAL A 103 -9.93 3.99 9.69
C VAL A 103 -9.82 2.50 10.04
N PRO A 104 -10.35 1.54 9.26
CA PRO A 104 -10.18 0.12 9.58
C PRO A 104 -8.70 -0.30 9.60
N LEU A 105 -7.85 0.32 8.79
CA LEU A 105 -6.41 0.05 8.81
C LEU A 105 -5.76 0.51 10.12
N LEU A 106 -6.22 1.62 10.69
CA LEU A 106 -5.77 2.10 12.01
C LEU A 106 -6.18 1.14 13.15
N LEU A 107 -7.28 0.41 13.00
CA LEU A 107 -7.69 -0.60 13.97
C LEU A 107 -6.69 -1.76 14.06
N LEU A 108 -5.96 -2.06 12.98
CA LEU A 108 -4.91 -3.08 12.97
C LEU A 108 -3.69 -2.69 13.80
N LEU A 109 -3.50 -1.38 14.05
CA LEU A 109 -2.42 -0.88 14.92
C LEU A 109 -2.75 -0.96 16.42
N LEU A 110 -4.00 -1.30 16.77
CA LEU A 110 -4.39 -1.43 18.18
C LEU A 110 -3.67 -2.62 18.82
N PRO A 111 -3.07 -2.43 20.02
CA PRO A 111 -2.41 -3.51 20.73
C PRO A 111 -3.46 -4.53 21.22
N ILE A 112 -3.33 -5.75 20.76
CA ILE A 112 -4.09 -6.88 21.30
C ILE A 112 -3.25 -7.46 22.43
N GLY A 113 -3.62 -7.21 23.65
CA GLY A 113 -3.06 -7.75 24.88
C GLY A 113 -1.68 -8.45 24.79
N GLY A 114 -0.70 -7.99 25.55
CA GLY A 114 0.65 -8.57 25.54
C GLY A 114 1.70 -7.82 24.71
N GLY A 115 1.40 -6.58 24.26
CA GLY A 115 2.39 -5.72 23.58
C GLY A 115 2.62 -6.05 22.10
N ARG A 116 1.82 -6.92 21.51
CA ARG A 116 1.80 -7.19 20.06
C ARG A 116 0.60 -6.54 19.41
N SER A 117 0.80 -5.89 18.26
CA SER A 117 -0.30 -5.37 17.45
C SER A 117 -0.89 -6.49 16.56
N LEU A 118 -2.14 -6.29 16.11
CA LEU A 118 -2.72 -7.16 15.05
C LEU A 118 -1.81 -7.19 13.82
N MET A 119 -1.16 -6.07 13.53
CA MET A 119 -0.24 -5.93 12.40
C MET A 119 0.99 -6.83 12.54
N ASP A 120 1.52 -6.98 13.76
CA ASP A 120 2.65 -7.89 14.01
C ASP A 120 2.24 -9.36 13.85
N ALA A 121 1.01 -9.70 14.24
CA ALA A 121 0.49 -11.06 14.06
C ALA A 121 0.25 -11.40 12.58
N VAL A 122 -0.31 -10.45 11.82
CA VAL A 122 -0.51 -10.62 10.37
C VAL A 122 0.84 -10.56 9.63
N GLY A 123 1.75 -9.67 10.04
CA GLY A 123 3.09 -9.56 9.48
C GLY A 123 3.89 -10.84 9.63
N SER A 124 3.84 -11.47 10.81
CA SER A 124 4.55 -12.74 11.04
C SER A 124 4.04 -13.89 10.16
N LEU A 125 2.76 -13.87 9.77
CA LEU A 125 2.19 -14.83 8.81
C LEU A 125 2.56 -14.52 7.36
N ALA A 126 2.83 -13.25 7.04
CA ALA A 126 3.19 -12.82 5.69
C ALA A 126 4.71 -12.82 5.43
N GLU A 127 5.53 -12.78 6.49
CA GLU A 127 6.99 -12.79 6.40
C GLU A 127 7.59 -14.21 6.52
N ASP A 128 6.78 -15.20 6.91
CA ASP A 128 7.19 -16.60 6.79
C ASP A 128 7.43 -16.88 5.30
N ASN A 129 8.67 -17.24 4.93
CA ASN A 129 9.06 -17.62 3.56
C ASN A 129 8.29 -18.84 3.03
N ASP A 130 7.09 -19.09 3.51
CA ASP A 130 6.23 -20.20 3.14
C ASP A 130 5.24 -19.79 2.05
N VAL A 131 5.64 -20.03 0.81
CA VAL A 131 4.83 -19.81 -0.41
C VAL A 131 3.45 -20.48 -0.34
N MET A 132 3.27 -21.48 0.54
CA MET A 132 1.98 -22.14 0.71
C MET A 132 0.93 -21.25 1.36
N VAL A 133 1.32 -20.43 2.34
CA VAL A 133 0.40 -19.49 3.01
C VAL A 133 -0.04 -18.42 2.01
N GLU A 134 0.88 -17.86 1.22
CA GLU A 134 0.57 -16.89 0.16
C GLU A 134 -0.37 -17.50 -0.89
N GLY A 135 -0.08 -18.72 -1.35
CA GLY A 135 -0.93 -19.44 -2.32
C GLY A 135 -2.34 -19.69 -1.78
N PHE A 136 -2.48 -20.02 -0.50
CA PHE A 136 -3.79 -20.20 0.13
C PHE A 136 -4.55 -18.88 0.25
N CYS A 137 -3.87 -17.79 0.62
CA CYS A 137 -4.45 -16.46 0.66
C CYS A 137 -4.93 -16.00 -0.73
N PHE A 138 -4.17 -16.29 -1.80
CA PHE A 138 -4.60 -16.00 -3.16
C PHE A 138 -5.85 -16.79 -3.57
N LEU A 139 -5.92 -18.07 -3.24
CA LEU A 139 -7.11 -18.88 -3.48
C LEU A 139 -8.34 -18.30 -2.76
N LEU A 140 -8.16 -17.86 -1.52
CA LEU A 140 -9.25 -17.31 -0.70
C LEU A 140 -9.73 -15.95 -1.21
N THR A 141 -8.85 -15.14 -1.78
CA THR A 141 -9.21 -13.82 -2.37
C THR A 141 -9.73 -13.92 -3.80
N ALA A 142 -9.54 -15.06 -4.48
CA ALA A 142 -10.04 -15.31 -5.83
C ALA A 142 -11.52 -15.70 -5.86
N PHE A 143 -12.12 -16.08 -4.73
CA PHE A 143 -13.54 -16.42 -4.55
C PHE A 143 -14.30 -15.30 -3.86
#